data_883e9c7d2a2761d9b8f409f5bdaa42d9
#
_entry.id   883e9c7d2a2761d9b8f409f5bdaa42d9
#
_cell.length_a   1.000
_cell.length_b   1.000
_cell.length_c   1.000
_cell.angle_alpha   90.00
_cell.angle_beta   90.00
_cell.angle_gamma   90.00
#
_symmetry.space_group_name_H-M   'P 1'
#
loop_
_entity.id
_entity.type
_entity.pdbx_description
1 polymer ?
#
loop_
_entity_poly.entity_id
_entity_poly.type
_entity_poly.pdbx_seq_one_letter_code
_entity_poly.pdbx_strand_id
1 'polypeptide(L)'
;FHSVDSLILSCVVYMHFPRANPALCDWDGVPLPALFHTEDFDTIFEHVYDAPASKELLTALVASPRFREIRVKGYVQQSDRSTEKQFAAMTFDLPDGSSYIAFRGTDATIVGWKEDFNMAFQYPVPSQAEAADYLNEAARHCRGRLYVGGHSKGGNLAVYAAANCRPDVSARLARVFSHDGPGFLEQALQSEAFRQVLPKIEKTLPQ
;
A
#
# COMPACT_ATOMS: atom_id res chain seq x y z
N PHE A 1 7.39 14.03 -4.94
CA PHE A 1 6.81 13.03 -4.05
C PHE A 1 7.83 12.64 -2.98
N HIS A 2 7.47 12.66 -1.71
CA HIS A 2 8.35 12.42 -0.58
C HIS A 2 7.65 11.62 0.53
N SER A 3 8.36 11.32 1.64
CA SER A 3 7.88 10.43 2.71
C SER A 3 6.55 10.86 3.33
N VAL A 4 6.30 12.15 3.52
CA VAL A 4 5.02 12.63 4.06
C VAL A 4 3.87 12.35 3.10
N ASP A 5 4.05 12.57 1.78
CA ASP A 5 3.04 12.23 0.77
C ASP A 5 2.75 10.72 0.79
N SER A 6 3.81 9.91 0.88
CA SER A 6 3.70 8.45 0.98
C SER A 6 2.92 8.02 2.23
N LEU A 7 3.22 8.60 3.39
CA LEU A 7 2.51 8.29 4.64
C LEU A 7 1.01 8.64 4.51
N ILE A 8 0.71 9.84 4.01
CA ILE A 8 -0.67 10.30 3.79
C ILE A 8 -1.43 9.31 2.89
N LEU A 9 -0.89 8.96 1.73
CA LEU A 9 -1.54 8.02 0.81
C LEU A 9 -1.58 6.58 1.35
N SER A 10 -0.61 6.17 2.20
CA SER A 10 -0.68 4.91 2.90
C SER A 10 -1.84 4.82 3.89
N CYS A 11 -2.25 5.95 4.48
CA CYS A 11 -3.42 5.98 5.36
C CYS A 11 -4.75 5.78 4.58
N VAL A 12 -4.82 6.19 3.31
CA VAL A 12 -6.02 5.98 2.48
C VAL A 12 -6.32 4.50 2.28
N VAL A 13 -5.30 3.65 2.19
CA VAL A 13 -5.47 2.21 1.94
C VAL A 13 -6.08 1.47 3.15
N TYR A 14 -6.14 2.10 4.33
CA TYR A 14 -6.85 1.54 5.49
C TYR A 14 -8.36 1.69 5.38
N MET A 15 -8.84 2.59 4.54
CA MET A 15 -10.26 2.81 4.33
C MET A 15 -10.87 1.68 3.48
N HIS A 16 -12.13 1.33 3.75
CA HIS A 16 -12.82 0.23 3.11
C HIS A 16 -13.75 0.74 2.01
N PHE A 17 -13.21 0.89 0.81
CA PHE A 17 -14.04 1.36 -0.31
C PHE A 17 -14.99 0.25 -0.78
N PRO A 18 -16.26 0.59 -1.04
CA PRO A 18 -17.23 -0.40 -1.49
C PRO A 18 -16.77 -1.10 -2.78
N ARG A 19 -16.84 -2.43 -2.80
CA ARG A 19 -16.56 -3.24 -4.00
C ARG A 19 -17.51 -2.94 -5.17
N ALA A 20 -18.58 -2.20 -4.90
CA ALA A 20 -19.56 -1.77 -5.89
C ALA A 20 -19.05 -0.69 -6.86
N ASN A 21 -17.84 -0.14 -6.64
CA ASN A 21 -17.20 0.74 -7.61
C ASN A 21 -16.17 -0.04 -8.44
N PRO A 22 -16.59 -0.71 -9.54
CA PRO A 22 -15.67 -1.49 -10.38
C PRO A 22 -14.57 -0.64 -10.96
N ALA A 23 -14.82 0.65 -11.23
CA ALA A 23 -13.82 1.56 -11.79
C ALA A 23 -12.63 1.82 -10.85
N LEU A 24 -12.80 1.66 -9.53
CA LEU A 24 -11.70 1.74 -8.58
C LEU A 24 -10.81 0.49 -8.62
N CYS A 25 -11.43 -0.68 -8.86
CA CYS A 25 -10.71 -1.94 -8.98
C CYS A 25 -10.01 -2.09 -10.34
N ASP A 26 -10.49 -1.40 -11.35
CA ASP A 26 -9.90 -1.39 -12.69
C ASP A 26 -8.61 -0.55 -12.74
N TRP A 27 -7.86 -0.72 -13.83
CA TRP A 27 -6.61 0.00 -14.05
C TRP A 27 -6.77 1.34 -14.78
N ASP A 28 -7.96 1.68 -15.25
CA ASP A 28 -8.28 3.00 -15.80
C ASP A 28 -8.38 4.05 -14.69
N GLY A 29 -8.84 3.62 -13.52
CA GLY A 29 -8.87 4.41 -12.29
C GLY A 29 -9.89 5.53 -12.28
N VAL A 30 -10.09 6.10 -11.09
CA VAL A 30 -10.98 7.24 -10.82
C VAL A 30 -10.20 8.41 -10.22
N PRO A 31 -10.61 9.67 -10.38
CA PRO A 31 -10.01 10.78 -9.65
C PRO A 31 -10.25 10.59 -8.14
N LEU A 32 -9.26 10.98 -7.32
CA LEU A 32 -9.32 10.82 -5.86
C LEU A 32 -10.59 11.41 -5.23
N PRO A 33 -11.13 12.57 -5.68
CA PRO A 33 -12.41 13.07 -5.17
C PRO A 33 -13.61 12.13 -5.38
N ALA A 34 -13.53 11.22 -6.35
CA ALA A 34 -14.58 10.22 -6.57
C ALA A 34 -14.62 9.12 -5.49
N LEU A 35 -13.69 9.12 -4.54
CA LEU A 35 -13.76 8.28 -3.35
C LEU A 35 -14.62 8.87 -2.23
N PHE A 36 -14.99 10.14 -2.34
CA PHE A 36 -15.69 10.88 -1.31
C PHE A 36 -17.22 10.82 -1.53
N HIS A 37 -17.81 9.68 -1.20
CA HIS A 37 -19.25 9.47 -1.21
C HIS A 37 -19.76 9.41 0.23
N THR A 38 -20.52 10.43 0.64
CA THR A 38 -21.01 10.54 2.03
C THR A 38 -21.96 9.41 2.42
N GLU A 39 -22.68 8.86 1.46
CA GLU A 39 -23.54 7.69 1.61
C GLU A 39 -22.79 6.41 1.95
N ASP A 40 -21.50 6.33 1.62
CA ASP A 40 -20.65 5.17 1.87
C ASP A 40 -19.80 5.32 3.14
N PHE A 41 -19.90 6.42 3.89
CA PHE A 41 -19.02 6.72 5.02
C PHE A 41 -19.05 5.65 6.11
N ASP A 42 -20.21 5.05 6.38
CA ASP A 42 -20.32 3.98 7.36
C ASP A 42 -19.47 2.76 6.96
N THR A 43 -19.41 2.45 5.66
CA THR A 43 -18.55 1.38 5.12
C THR A 43 -17.10 1.80 5.02
N ILE A 44 -16.82 2.98 4.48
CA ILE A 44 -15.45 3.47 4.23
C ILE A 44 -14.63 3.51 5.52
N PHE A 45 -15.26 3.92 6.63
CA PHE A 45 -14.58 4.10 7.92
C PHE A 45 -14.87 2.97 8.92
N GLU A 46 -15.51 1.89 8.48
CA GLU A 46 -15.70 0.69 9.30
C GLU A 46 -14.35 0.03 9.58
N HIS A 47 -14.12 -0.38 10.83
CA HIS A 47 -12.89 -1.08 11.28
C HIS A 47 -11.56 -0.33 11.06
N VAL A 48 -11.57 0.97 10.75
CA VAL A 48 -10.36 1.78 10.81
C VAL A 48 -10.03 2.15 12.27
N TYR A 49 -8.74 2.33 12.59
CA TYR A 49 -8.32 2.62 13.97
C TYR A 49 -8.87 3.94 14.51
N ASP A 50 -8.93 4.97 13.65
CA ASP A 50 -9.44 6.30 13.99
C ASP A 50 -10.32 6.79 12.85
N ALA A 51 -11.61 6.51 12.96
CA ALA A 51 -12.58 6.89 11.96
C ALA A 51 -12.74 8.43 11.82
N PRO A 52 -12.77 9.23 12.90
CA PRO A 52 -12.78 10.70 12.81
C PRO A 52 -11.57 11.24 12.06
N ALA A 53 -10.35 10.86 12.43
CA ALA A 53 -9.12 11.32 11.77
C ALA A 53 -9.05 10.86 10.31
N SER A 54 -9.49 9.63 10.01
CA SER A 54 -9.55 9.11 8.63
C SER A 54 -10.52 9.91 7.75
N LYS A 55 -11.66 10.32 8.31
CA LYS A 55 -12.64 11.17 7.63
C LYS A 55 -12.09 12.57 7.37
N GLU A 56 -11.43 13.17 8.36
CA GLU A 56 -10.76 14.46 8.19
C GLU A 56 -9.67 14.39 7.12
N LEU A 57 -8.85 13.33 7.14
CA LEU A 57 -7.81 13.09 6.15
C LEU A 57 -8.40 13.00 4.74
N LEU A 58 -9.42 12.17 4.51
CA LEU A 58 -10.05 12.05 3.19
C LEU A 58 -10.63 13.37 2.73
N THR A 59 -11.31 14.10 3.64
CA THR A 59 -11.86 15.44 3.34
C THR A 59 -10.76 16.42 2.92
N ALA A 60 -9.64 16.45 3.66
CA ALA A 60 -8.52 17.32 3.34
C ALA A 60 -7.86 16.95 2.00
N LEU A 61 -7.73 15.66 1.70
CA LEU A 61 -7.15 15.17 0.44
C LEU A 61 -7.96 15.60 -0.78
N VAL A 62 -9.29 15.41 -0.74
CA VAL A 62 -10.15 15.76 -1.88
C VAL A 62 -10.26 17.27 -2.10
N ALA A 63 -10.08 18.06 -1.04
CA ALA A 63 -10.06 19.52 -1.11
C ALA A 63 -8.68 20.08 -1.52
N SER A 64 -7.60 19.32 -1.31
CA SER A 64 -6.23 19.79 -1.51
C SER A 64 -5.87 19.92 -2.99
N PRO A 65 -5.39 21.10 -3.45
CA PRO A 65 -4.84 21.25 -4.80
C PRO A 65 -3.68 20.29 -5.11
N ARG A 66 -2.97 19.81 -4.10
CA ARG A 66 -1.84 18.88 -4.23
C ARG A 66 -2.28 17.46 -4.55
N PHE A 67 -3.42 17.02 -4.01
CA PHE A 67 -3.84 15.61 -4.06
C PHE A 67 -5.09 15.36 -4.92
N ARG A 68 -5.97 16.35 -5.08
CA ARG A 68 -7.25 16.16 -5.79
C ARG A 68 -7.12 15.73 -7.25
N GLU A 69 -5.97 15.99 -7.89
CA GLU A 69 -5.71 15.60 -9.28
C GLU A 69 -5.13 14.16 -9.40
N ILE A 70 -4.86 13.50 -8.27
CA ILE A 70 -4.40 12.11 -8.23
C ILE A 70 -5.53 11.19 -8.74
N ARG A 71 -5.16 10.21 -9.55
CA ARG A 71 -6.07 9.13 -9.94
C ARG A 71 -5.76 7.89 -9.12
N VAL A 72 -6.81 7.18 -8.72
CA VAL A 72 -6.73 5.98 -7.89
C VAL A 72 -7.25 4.80 -8.68
N LYS A 73 -6.51 3.68 -8.65
CA LYS A 73 -6.80 2.49 -9.45
C LYS A 73 -6.30 1.21 -8.81
N GLY A 74 -6.73 0.07 -9.34
CA GLY A 74 -6.24 -1.24 -8.95
C GLY A 74 -6.51 -1.57 -7.48
N TYR A 75 -7.58 -1.02 -6.87
CA TYR A 75 -7.92 -1.33 -5.49
C TYR A 75 -8.23 -2.80 -5.32
N VAL A 76 -7.54 -3.44 -4.40
CA VAL A 76 -7.77 -4.82 -4.00
C VAL A 76 -7.84 -4.91 -2.49
N GLN A 77 -8.80 -5.71 -2.00
CA GLN A 77 -8.93 -6.05 -0.60
C GLN A 77 -9.33 -7.52 -0.49
N GLN A 78 -8.52 -8.30 0.18
CA GLN A 78 -8.70 -9.73 0.38
C GLN A 78 -8.49 -10.11 1.83
N SER A 79 -9.32 -11.01 2.34
CA SER A 79 -9.14 -11.62 3.65
C SER A 79 -9.47 -13.10 3.52
N ASP A 80 -8.53 -13.96 3.90
CA ASP A 80 -8.69 -15.41 3.86
C ASP A 80 -8.29 -15.99 5.23
N ARG A 81 -9.29 -16.53 5.94
CA ARG A 81 -9.09 -17.12 7.26
C ARG A 81 -8.34 -18.45 7.19
N SER A 82 -8.43 -19.18 6.07
CA SER A 82 -7.80 -20.49 5.92
C SER A 82 -6.29 -20.40 5.76
N THR A 83 -5.81 -19.33 5.13
CA THR A 83 -4.38 -19.04 4.94
C THR A 83 -3.88 -17.95 5.89
N GLU A 84 -4.72 -17.46 6.80
CA GLU A 84 -4.44 -16.36 7.72
C GLU A 84 -3.93 -15.11 6.98
N LYS A 85 -4.38 -14.89 5.72
CA LYS A 85 -3.97 -13.79 4.85
C LYS A 85 -4.91 -12.60 4.99
N GLN A 86 -4.32 -11.41 5.18
CA GLN A 86 -5.02 -10.15 5.02
C GLN A 86 -4.20 -9.22 4.13
N PHE A 87 -4.73 -8.91 2.96
CA PHE A 87 -4.07 -8.09 1.96
C PHE A 87 -4.98 -7.00 1.44
N ALA A 88 -4.45 -5.78 1.33
CA ALA A 88 -5.06 -4.72 0.54
C ALA A 88 -3.98 -3.83 -0.07
N ALA A 89 -4.25 -3.36 -1.26
CA ALA A 89 -3.36 -2.49 -2.01
C ALA A 89 -4.13 -1.53 -2.90
N MET A 90 -3.48 -0.44 -3.25
CA MET A 90 -4.04 0.60 -4.11
C MET A 90 -2.91 1.31 -4.86
N THR A 91 -3.17 1.71 -6.09
CA THR A 91 -2.21 2.45 -6.92
C THR A 91 -2.71 3.87 -7.16
N PHE A 92 -1.82 4.84 -7.00
CA PHE A 92 -2.07 6.27 -7.18
C PHE A 92 -1.21 6.79 -8.33
N ASP A 93 -1.84 7.29 -9.40
CA ASP A 93 -1.14 8.00 -10.46
C ASP A 93 -0.96 9.46 -10.06
N LEU A 94 0.29 9.90 -10.02
CA LEU A 94 0.67 11.24 -9.57
C LEU A 94 0.71 12.22 -10.76
N PRO A 95 0.51 13.53 -10.52
CA PRO A 95 0.47 14.53 -11.59
C PRO A 95 1.76 14.65 -12.41
N ASP A 96 2.92 14.21 -11.86
CA ASP A 96 4.22 14.22 -12.56
C ASP A 96 4.43 13.00 -13.48
N GLY A 97 3.41 12.15 -13.64
CA GLY A 97 3.45 10.94 -14.45
C GLY A 97 4.11 9.73 -13.77
N SER A 98 4.53 9.86 -12.52
CA SER A 98 4.95 8.73 -11.69
C SER A 98 3.73 8.07 -11.02
N SER A 99 3.92 6.88 -10.42
CA SER A 99 2.87 6.21 -9.67
C SER A 99 3.37 5.79 -8.29
N TYR A 100 2.47 5.85 -7.30
CA TYR A 100 2.72 5.33 -5.95
C TYR A 100 1.83 4.12 -5.70
N ILE A 101 2.46 3.01 -5.32
CA ILE A 101 1.79 1.76 -4.95
C ILE A 101 1.82 1.65 -3.43
N ALA A 102 0.64 1.62 -2.81
CA ALA A 102 0.49 1.55 -1.37
C ALA A 102 -0.07 0.20 -0.91
N PHE A 103 0.58 -0.38 0.09
CA PHE A 103 0.11 -1.57 0.77
C PHE A 103 -0.45 -1.23 2.14
N ARG A 104 -1.58 -1.85 2.49
CA ARG A 104 -2.19 -1.69 3.80
C ARG A 104 -1.44 -2.50 4.84
N GLY A 105 -1.30 -1.93 6.03
CA GLY A 105 -0.92 -2.66 7.24
C GLY A 105 -2.05 -3.53 7.78
N THR A 106 -1.85 -4.01 9.00
CA THR A 106 -2.86 -4.79 9.72
C THR A 106 -4.03 -3.90 10.10
N ASP A 107 -5.24 -4.40 9.88
CA ASP A 107 -6.44 -3.77 10.45
C ASP A 107 -6.73 -4.33 11.86
N ALA A 108 -7.83 -3.88 12.48
CA ALA A 108 -8.21 -4.30 13.82
C ALA A 108 -8.76 -5.74 13.91
N THR A 109 -8.50 -6.60 12.90
CA THR A 109 -9.00 -7.99 12.87
C THR A 109 -8.01 -9.00 13.42
N ILE A 110 -8.54 -10.11 13.98
CA ILE A 110 -7.72 -11.22 14.50
C ILE A 110 -6.86 -11.87 13.38
N VAL A 111 -7.37 -11.93 12.15
CA VAL A 111 -6.63 -12.50 11.01
C VAL A 111 -5.36 -11.71 10.71
N GLY A 112 -5.47 -10.38 10.71
CA GLY A 112 -4.32 -9.51 10.50
C GLY A 112 -3.25 -9.66 11.59
N TRP A 113 -3.65 -9.71 12.86
CA TRP A 113 -2.74 -9.90 13.99
C TRP A 113 -2.01 -11.25 13.94
N LYS A 114 -2.68 -12.33 13.50
CA LYS A 114 -2.04 -13.63 13.32
C LYS A 114 -0.98 -13.62 12.23
N GLU A 115 -1.27 -13.00 11.09
CA GLU A 115 -0.30 -12.89 9.99
C GLU A 115 0.93 -12.07 10.41
N ASP A 116 0.74 -10.98 11.17
CA ASP A 116 1.85 -10.19 11.73
C ASP A 116 2.74 -11.04 12.65
N PHE A 117 2.14 -11.86 13.51
CA PHE A 117 2.88 -12.77 14.35
C PHE A 117 3.67 -13.80 13.54
N ASN A 118 3.05 -14.35 12.47
CA ASN A 118 3.71 -15.31 11.58
C ASN A 118 4.94 -14.71 10.88
N MET A 119 4.97 -13.40 10.61
CA MET A 119 6.13 -12.73 10.00
C MET A 119 7.42 -12.85 10.85
N ALA A 120 7.29 -13.12 12.15
CA ALA A 120 8.45 -13.35 13.03
C ALA A 120 9.11 -14.72 12.82
N PHE A 121 8.41 -15.68 12.20
CA PHE A 121 8.87 -17.07 12.08
C PHE A 121 8.82 -17.61 10.65
N GLN A 122 8.02 -17.03 9.78
CA GLN A 122 7.77 -17.48 8.42
C GLN A 122 8.22 -16.42 7.40
N TYR A 123 8.88 -16.89 6.36
CA TYR A 123 9.29 -16.05 5.23
C TYR A 123 9.27 -16.84 3.92
N PRO A 124 8.54 -16.39 2.90
CA PRO A 124 7.55 -15.30 2.97
C PRO A 124 6.25 -15.72 3.68
N VAL A 125 5.50 -14.73 4.19
CA VAL A 125 4.08 -14.90 4.51
C VAL A 125 3.22 -14.68 3.26
N PRO A 126 1.96 -15.18 3.21
CA PRO A 126 1.13 -15.08 2.00
C PRO A 126 0.95 -13.67 1.45
N SER A 127 0.76 -12.66 2.32
CA SER A 127 0.60 -11.27 1.88
C SER A 127 1.89 -10.66 1.28
N GLN A 128 3.07 -11.15 1.65
CA GLN A 128 4.32 -10.72 1.03
C GLN A 128 4.42 -11.18 -0.43
N ALA A 129 4.09 -12.44 -0.71
CA ALA A 129 4.05 -12.95 -2.08
C ALA A 129 3.02 -12.17 -2.93
N GLU A 130 1.81 -11.98 -2.39
CA GLU A 130 0.75 -11.20 -3.05
C GLU A 130 1.19 -9.77 -3.35
N ALA A 131 1.96 -9.14 -2.44
CA ALA A 131 2.46 -7.78 -2.65
C ALA A 131 3.44 -7.70 -3.83
N ALA A 132 4.30 -8.70 -4.01
CA ALA A 132 5.20 -8.77 -5.17
C ALA A 132 4.42 -8.97 -6.48
N ASP A 133 3.41 -9.83 -6.47
CA ASP A 133 2.54 -10.07 -7.63
C ASP A 133 1.73 -8.81 -7.97
N TYR A 134 1.15 -8.16 -6.97
CA TYR A 134 0.43 -6.90 -7.17
C TYR A 134 1.35 -5.80 -7.75
N LEU A 135 2.57 -5.64 -7.24
CA LEU A 135 3.53 -4.65 -7.76
C LEU A 135 3.87 -4.93 -9.22
N ASN A 136 4.09 -6.20 -9.58
CA ASN A 136 4.36 -6.62 -10.95
C ASN A 136 3.18 -6.34 -11.89
N GLU A 137 1.96 -6.53 -11.43
CA GLU A 137 0.76 -6.23 -12.20
C GLU A 137 0.54 -4.73 -12.33
N ALA A 138 0.57 -3.98 -11.22
CA ALA A 138 0.42 -2.52 -11.23
C ALA A 138 1.42 -1.84 -12.18
N ALA A 139 2.66 -2.33 -12.22
CA ALA A 139 3.70 -1.79 -13.08
C ALA A 139 3.39 -1.87 -14.58
N ARG A 140 2.54 -2.82 -15.02
CA ARG A 140 2.06 -2.92 -16.42
C ARG A 140 1.13 -1.78 -16.81
N HIS A 141 0.42 -1.24 -15.82
CA HIS A 141 -0.57 -0.18 -15.96
C HIS A 141 -0.04 1.21 -15.57
N CYS A 142 1.23 1.28 -15.17
CA CYS A 142 1.93 2.52 -14.84
C CYS A 142 3.03 2.80 -15.87
N ARG A 143 3.19 4.06 -16.29
CA ARG A 143 4.15 4.41 -17.36
C ARG A 143 5.49 4.94 -16.84
N GLY A 144 5.46 5.76 -15.79
CA GLY A 144 6.63 6.48 -15.28
C GLY A 144 7.42 5.73 -14.22
N ARG A 145 8.09 6.51 -13.36
CA ARG A 145 8.78 6.02 -12.17
C ARG A 145 7.78 5.47 -11.17
N LEU A 146 8.22 4.47 -10.41
CA LEU A 146 7.40 3.83 -9.38
C LEU A 146 7.94 4.17 -7.99
N TYR A 147 7.03 4.52 -7.12
CA TYR A 147 7.22 4.60 -5.69
C TYR A 147 6.37 3.50 -5.04
N VAL A 148 6.89 2.88 -4.01
CA VAL A 148 6.20 1.83 -3.28
C VAL A 148 6.25 2.15 -1.80
N GLY A 149 5.20 1.89 -1.05
CA GLY A 149 5.24 2.13 0.39
C GLY A 149 4.03 1.58 1.13
N GLY A 150 4.06 1.80 2.44
CA GLY A 150 3.00 1.41 3.36
C GLY A 150 3.37 1.72 4.80
N HIS A 151 2.37 1.66 5.67
CA HIS A 151 2.53 1.83 7.11
C HIS A 151 2.40 0.48 7.82
N SER A 152 3.14 0.28 8.91
CA SER A 152 3.16 -0.95 9.69
C SER A 152 3.48 -2.18 8.82
N LYS A 153 2.71 -3.27 8.87
CA LYS A 153 2.87 -4.43 7.97
C LYS A 153 2.98 -4.00 6.50
N GLY A 154 2.21 -2.99 6.06
CA GLY A 154 2.28 -2.47 4.70
C GLY A 154 3.66 -1.95 4.30
N GLY A 155 4.41 -1.38 5.24
CA GLY A 155 5.81 -0.97 5.03
C GLY A 155 6.75 -2.16 4.82
N ASN A 156 6.53 -3.26 5.53
CA ASN A 156 7.25 -4.51 5.30
C ASN A 156 6.89 -5.12 3.93
N LEU A 157 5.58 -5.16 3.57
CA LEU A 157 5.12 -5.63 2.27
C LEU A 157 5.75 -4.84 1.12
N ALA A 158 5.86 -3.52 1.26
CA ALA A 158 6.47 -2.65 0.26
C ALA A 158 7.95 -3.00 0.01
N VAL A 159 8.71 -3.23 1.07
CA VAL A 159 10.12 -3.62 0.98
C VAL A 159 10.25 -5.02 0.38
N TYR A 160 9.42 -5.97 0.81
CA TYR A 160 9.41 -7.32 0.25
C TYR A 160 9.09 -7.30 -1.25
N ALA A 161 8.01 -6.61 -1.64
CA ALA A 161 7.60 -6.49 -3.03
C ALA A 161 8.70 -5.89 -3.91
N ALA A 162 9.34 -4.81 -3.43
CA ALA A 162 10.43 -4.16 -4.14
C ALA A 162 11.66 -5.06 -4.33
N ALA A 163 11.97 -5.90 -3.33
CA ALA A 163 13.09 -6.84 -3.41
C ALA A 163 12.80 -8.03 -4.35
N ASN A 164 11.52 -8.43 -4.48
CA ASN A 164 11.12 -9.65 -5.19
C ASN A 164 10.33 -9.39 -6.48
N CYS A 165 10.22 -8.14 -6.93
CA CYS A 165 9.58 -7.82 -8.21
C CYS A 165 10.50 -8.18 -9.40
N ARG A 166 9.89 -8.19 -10.60
CA ARG A 166 10.63 -8.43 -11.84
C ARG A 166 11.72 -7.37 -12.06
N PRO A 167 12.83 -7.73 -12.76
CA PRO A 167 13.93 -6.81 -13.03
C PRO A 167 13.50 -5.53 -13.77
N ASP A 168 12.56 -5.63 -14.72
CA ASP A 168 12.01 -4.48 -15.45
C ASP A 168 11.24 -3.52 -14.55
N VAL A 169 10.56 -4.04 -13.52
CA VAL A 169 9.86 -3.25 -12.49
C VAL A 169 10.87 -2.62 -11.54
N SER A 170 11.84 -3.40 -11.06
CA SER A 170 12.91 -2.93 -10.17
C SER A 170 13.71 -1.75 -10.76
N ALA A 171 13.95 -1.77 -12.07
CA ALA A 171 14.64 -0.68 -12.78
C ALA A 171 13.85 0.65 -12.74
N ARG A 172 12.53 0.59 -12.59
CA ARG A 172 11.64 1.76 -12.51
C ARG A 172 11.42 2.25 -11.08
N LEU A 173 11.81 1.46 -10.06
CA LEU A 173 11.63 1.82 -8.66
C LEU A 173 12.56 2.98 -8.28
N ALA A 174 11.96 4.11 -7.91
CA ALA A 174 12.68 5.29 -7.46
C ALA A 174 12.94 5.26 -5.95
N ARG A 175 11.92 4.94 -5.14
CA ARG A 175 12.00 4.83 -3.67
C ARG A 175 11.01 3.81 -3.13
N VAL A 176 11.34 3.30 -1.94
CA VAL A 176 10.50 2.38 -1.15
C VAL A 176 10.33 3.00 0.23
N PHE A 177 9.11 3.32 0.62
CA PHE A 177 8.80 3.94 1.90
C PHE A 177 8.27 2.91 2.88
N SER A 178 8.96 2.72 4.00
CA SER A 178 8.55 1.84 5.08
C SER A 178 8.26 2.68 6.34
N HIS A 179 7.00 3.05 6.52
CA HIS A 179 6.56 3.82 7.69
C HIS A 179 6.27 2.86 8.84
N ASP A 180 7.16 2.83 9.83
CA ASP A 180 7.07 1.97 11.01
C ASP A 180 6.84 0.47 10.69
N GLY A 181 7.38 0.03 9.54
CA GLY A 181 7.25 -1.37 9.13
C GLY A 181 8.12 -2.29 10.00
N PRO A 182 7.64 -3.51 10.35
CA PRO A 182 8.45 -4.50 11.03
C PRO A 182 9.69 -4.90 10.20
N GLY A 183 10.71 -5.41 10.88
CA GLY A 183 11.93 -5.90 10.24
C GLY A 183 11.73 -7.19 9.46
N PHE A 184 12.84 -7.76 9.01
CA PHE A 184 12.90 -9.01 8.25
C PHE A 184 13.76 -10.03 8.98
N LEU A 185 13.50 -11.31 8.73
CA LEU A 185 14.36 -12.39 9.18
C LEU A 185 15.76 -12.26 8.56
N GLU A 186 16.79 -12.69 9.26
CA GLU A 186 18.19 -12.56 8.83
C GLU A 186 18.45 -13.13 7.44
N GLN A 187 17.83 -14.26 7.10
CA GLN A 187 17.92 -14.87 5.77
C GLN A 187 17.45 -13.94 4.64
N ALA A 188 16.42 -13.12 4.89
CA ALA A 188 15.95 -12.13 3.92
C ALA A 188 16.96 -10.99 3.74
N LEU A 189 17.49 -10.49 4.86
CA LEU A 189 18.46 -9.38 4.89
C LEU A 189 19.78 -9.75 4.17
N GLN A 190 20.16 -11.02 4.21
CA GLN A 190 21.36 -11.53 3.55
C GLN A 190 21.17 -11.79 2.06
N SER A 191 19.95 -11.78 1.55
CA SER A 191 19.68 -12.02 0.13
C SER A 191 20.21 -10.91 -0.78
N GLU A 192 20.65 -11.28 -1.98
CA GLU A 192 21.08 -10.32 -3.01
C GLU A 192 19.94 -9.36 -3.39
N ALA A 193 18.71 -9.86 -3.49
CA ALA A 193 17.52 -9.08 -3.80
C ALA A 193 17.29 -7.94 -2.77
N PHE A 194 17.48 -8.25 -1.49
CA PHE A 194 17.36 -7.24 -0.43
C PHE A 194 18.48 -6.20 -0.51
N ARG A 195 19.72 -6.62 -0.75
CA ARG A 195 20.86 -5.70 -0.88
C ARG A 195 20.68 -4.72 -2.04
N GLN A 196 20.11 -5.16 -3.16
CA GLN A 196 19.85 -4.32 -4.33
C GLN A 196 18.77 -3.25 -4.06
N VAL A 197 17.78 -3.53 -3.23
CA VAL A 197 16.73 -2.57 -2.92
C VAL A 197 17.09 -1.64 -1.76
N LEU A 198 18.01 -2.04 -0.89
CA LEU A 198 18.38 -1.32 0.33
C LEU A 198 18.66 0.19 0.11
N PRO A 199 19.41 0.61 -0.94
CA PRO A 199 19.68 2.03 -1.18
C PRO A 199 18.43 2.86 -1.55
N LYS A 200 17.33 2.20 -1.89
CA LYS A 200 16.06 2.85 -2.25
C LYS A 200 15.10 2.95 -1.06
N ILE A 201 15.40 2.26 0.05
CA ILE A 201 14.50 2.21 1.21
C ILE A 201 14.67 3.48 2.05
N GLU A 202 13.54 4.12 2.31
CA GLU A 202 13.39 5.20 3.28
C GLU A 202 12.48 4.71 4.41
N LYS A 203 13.06 4.51 5.59
CA LYS A 203 12.34 4.04 6.77
C LYS A 203 12.10 5.20 7.73
N THR A 204 10.86 5.37 8.16
CA THR A 204 10.48 6.30 9.23
C THR A 204 10.01 5.51 10.44
N LEU A 205 10.34 5.99 11.62
CA LEU A 205 9.92 5.42 12.91
C LEU A 205 9.21 6.51 13.72
N PRO A 206 8.20 6.16 14.54
CA PRO A 206 7.63 7.09 15.49
C PRO A 206 8.70 7.49 16.50
N GLN A 207 8.56 8.70 17.04
CA GLN A 207 9.42 9.22 18.13
C GLN A 207 8.84 8.80 19.48
#